data_60162408edbab8af010e6bf84db0ce13
#
_entry.id   60162408edbab8af010e6bf84db0ce13
#
_cell.length_a   1.000
_cell.length_b   1.000
_cell.length_c   1.000
_cell.angle_alpha   90.00
_cell.angle_beta   90.00
_cell.angle_gamma   90.00
#
_symmetry.space_group_name_H-M   'P 1'
#
loop_
_entity.id
_entity.type
_entity.pdbx_description
1 polymer ?
#
loop_
_entity_poly.entity_id
_entity_poly.type
_entity_poly.pdbx_seq_one_letter_code
_entity_poly.pdbx_strand_id
1 'polypeptide(L)'
;MIQRYFRRKLAGLALLLLIAGLVLFFTSHLDDFDFDNAVAKELTFTSQGNRLSGTLLLPGNGHPAAVAVIIHGDGPQDRYSDNGYNPLFNTLLDAGIAVFSWDKAGIGNSQGNWLHQSMDDRAEEAVAALTLLQSLYQNTPVQIGFLGFSQAGWVIPAAAAQSQPDFSVIIGGAVNWRDQGQFYQGLRYAQQGKSPGDIKQLLAAEQAENDRIFGRNGSKDPAQRSDMTPDRFEFVVKNYLSDATPAIPQMNGRVLAVWGAEDLNVDARQNSCRYQSLLKDNPKTKVIVFPQAGH
;
A
#
# COMPACT_ATOMS: atom_id res chain seq x y z
N MET A 1 -45.16 27.18 40.73
CA MET A 1 -44.53 25.85 40.85
C MET A 1 -44.54 25.07 39.52
N ILE A 2 -45.68 25.02 38.81
CA ILE A 2 -45.86 24.29 37.56
C ILE A 2 -44.92 24.74 36.41
N GLN A 3 -44.71 26.04 36.21
CA GLN A 3 -43.85 26.56 35.17
C GLN A 3 -42.34 26.17 35.33
N ARG A 4 -41.84 26.08 36.57
CA ARG A 4 -40.46 25.63 36.83
C ARG A 4 -40.27 24.14 36.54
N TYR A 5 -41.27 23.33 36.83
CA TYR A 5 -41.31 21.91 36.54
C TYR A 5 -41.33 21.62 35.02
N PHE A 6 -42.12 22.35 34.29
CA PHE A 6 -42.23 22.23 32.81
C PHE A 6 -40.92 22.65 32.12
N ARG A 7 -40.30 23.76 32.58
CA ARG A 7 -38.97 24.19 32.05
C ARG A 7 -37.86 23.18 32.33
N ARG A 8 -37.87 22.49 33.47
CA ARG A 8 -36.89 21.43 33.78
C ARG A 8 -37.10 20.20 32.89
N LYS A 9 -38.32 19.82 32.62
CA LYS A 9 -38.61 18.69 31.66
C LYS A 9 -38.18 19.04 30.25
N LEU A 10 -38.46 20.25 29.76
CA LEU A 10 -38.05 20.74 28.47
C LEU A 10 -36.51 20.79 28.34
N ALA A 11 -35.80 21.27 29.38
CA ALA A 11 -34.34 21.28 29.39
C ALA A 11 -33.74 19.86 29.40
N GLY A 12 -34.36 18.91 30.14
CA GLY A 12 -33.98 17.50 30.14
C GLY A 12 -34.18 16.84 28.76
N LEU A 13 -35.29 17.12 28.08
CA LEU A 13 -35.56 16.62 26.75
C LEU A 13 -34.57 17.21 25.72
N ALA A 14 -34.29 18.51 25.80
CA ALA A 14 -33.31 19.15 24.92
C ALA A 14 -31.88 18.57 25.11
N LEU A 15 -31.51 18.28 26.36
CA LEU A 15 -30.21 17.63 26.65
C LEU A 15 -30.16 16.20 26.09
N LEU A 16 -31.23 15.42 26.24
CA LEU A 16 -31.31 14.07 25.66
C LEU A 16 -31.21 14.08 24.13
N LEU A 17 -31.88 15.02 23.47
CA LEU A 17 -31.79 15.18 22.00
C LEU A 17 -30.39 15.61 21.56
N LEU A 18 -29.75 16.47 22.34
CA LEU A 18 -28.36 16.88 22.07
C LEU A 18 -27.39 15.69 22.20
N ILE A 19 -27.53 14.91 23.27
CA ILE A 19 -26.70 13.70 23.46
C ILE A 19 -26.98 12.68 22.35
N ALA A 20 -28.22 12.42 21.98
CA ALA A 20 -28.58 11.53 20.90
C ALA A 20 -28.00 12.02 19.54
N GLY A 21 -28.07 13.34 19.28
CA GLY A 21 -27.46 13.95 18.11
C GLY A 21 -25.94 13.82 18.08
N LEU A 22 -25.27 14.01 19.21
CA LEU A 22 -23.81 13.80 19.35
C LEU A 22 -23.43 12.32 19.12
N VAL A 23 -24.18 11.39 19.71
CA VAL A 23 -23.94 9.95 19.52
C VAL A 23 -24.10 9.59 18.05
N LEU A 24 -25.20 10.01 17.41
CA LEU A 24 -25.41 9.77 15.98
C LEU A 24 -24.33 10.41 15.11
N PHE A 25 -23.87 11.64 15.45
CA PHE A 25 -22.77 12.29 14.75
C PHE A 25 -21.48 11.49 14.85
N PHE A 26 -21.10 11.07 16.06
CA PHE A 26 -19.88 10.29 16.24
C PHE A 26 -19.97 8.91 15.60
N THR A 27 -21.09 8.20 15.73
CA THR A 27 -21.27 6.85 15.14
C THR A 27 -21.31 6.89 13.62
N SER A 28 -21.85 7.96 13.02
CA SER A 28 -21.86 8.13 11.56
C SER A 28 -20.51 8.49 10.93
N HIS A 29 -19.50 8.81 11.77
CA HIS A 29 -18.13 9.11 11.34
C HIS A 29 -17.13 8.03 11.77
N LEU A 30 -17.59 6.92 12.33
CA LEU A 30 -16.74 5.76 12.56
C LEU A 30 -16.50 5.03 11.25
N ASP A 31 -15.25 4.63 11.03
CA ASP A 31 -14.91 3.75 9.91
C ASP A 31 -15.59 2.39 10.10
N ASP A 32 -16.07 1.85 9.00
CA ASP A 32 -16.67 0.51 8.99
C ASP A 32 -15.55 -0.53 8.81
N PHE A 33 -15.31 -1.31 9.83
CA PHE A 33 -14.30 -2.37 9.86
C PHE A 33 -14.88 -3.77 9.63
N ASP A 34 -16.21 -3.91 9.58
CA ASP A 34 -16.89 -5.20 9.42
C ASP A 34 -17.25 -5.44 7.95
N PHE A 35 -17.31 -6.70 7.55
CA PHE A 35 -17.64 -7.14 6.19
C PHE A 35 -19.03 -7.79 6.11
N ASP A 36 -20.00 -7.27 6.84
CA ASP A 36 -21.34 -7.87 7.01
C ASP A 36 -22.08 -8.14 5.69
N ASN A 37 -21.83 -7.30 4.67
CA ASN A 37 -22.45 -7.40 3.35
C ASN A 37 -21.55 -8.07 2.30
N ALA A 38 -20.41 -8.60 2.67
CA ALA A 38 -19.48 -9.23 1.73
C ALA A 38 -19.57 -10.75 1.78
N VAL A 39 -19.32 -11.39 0.64
CA VAL A 39 -19.14 -12.85 0.56
C VAL A 39 -17.64 -13.16 0.51
N ALA A 40 -17.11 -13.78 1.56
CA ALA A 40 -15.71 -14.16 1.65
C ALA A 40 -15.47 -15.56 1.06
N LYS A 41 -14.42 -15.69 0.23
CA LYS A 41 -13.94 -16.97 -0.31
C LYS A 41 -12.45 -17.10 -0.03
N GLU A 42 -12.07 -18.12 0.74
CA GLU A 42 -10.66 -18.44 0.95
C GLU A 42 -10.05 -19.05 -0.32
N LEU A 43 -8.93 -18.48 -0.74
CA LEU A 43 -8.18 -18.93 -1.91
C LEU A 43 -6.72 -19.16 -1.51
N THR A 44 -6.08 -20.08 -2.19
CA THR A 44 -4.64 -20.31 -2.07
C THR A 44 -4.01 -20.33 -3.46
N PHE A 45 -2.78 -19.88 -3.55
CA PHE A 45 -1.96 -19.97 -4.76
C PHE A 45 -0.51 -20.26 -4.38
N THR A 46 0.29 -20.63 -5.35
CA THR A 46 1.70 -20.93 -5.14
C THR A 46 2.57 -19.95 -5.91
N SER A 47 3.56 -19.39 -5.23
CA SER A 47 4.61 -18.58 -5.83
C SER A 47 5.95 -19.01 -5.24
N GLN A 48 6.95 -19.22 -6.09
CA GLN A 48 8.32 -19.59 -5.69
C GLN A 48 8.38 -20.78 -4.71
N GLY A 49 7.49 -21.76 -4.89
CA GLY A 49 7.41 -22.95 -4.03
C GLY A 49 6.68 -22.75 -2.69
N ASN A 50 6.29 -21.52 -2.34
CA ASN A 50 5.51 -21.23 -1.15
C ASN A 50 4.01 -21.21 -1.47
N ARG A 51 3.21 -21.86 -0.64
CA ARG A 51 1.75 -21.74 -0.67
C ARG A 51 1.33 -20.51 0.11
N LEU A 52 0.61 -19.61 -0.56
CA LEU A 52 0.10 -18.37 -0.01
C LEU A 52 -1.40 -18.45 0.16
N SER A 53 -1.92 -17.88 1.24
CA SER A 53 -3.32 -17.92 1.63
C SER A 53 -3.90 -16.52 1.63
N GLY A 54 -5.05 -16.35 0.99
CA GLY A 54 -5.75 -15.07 0.90
C GLY A 54 -7.25 -15.22 0.89
N THR A 55 -7.95 -14.09 0.96
CA THR A 55 -9.41 -14.02 0.90
C THR A 55 -9.83 -13.15 -0.29
N LEU A 56 -10.73 -13.68 -1.10
CA LEU A 56 -11.49 -12.91 -2.09
C LEU A 56 -12.79 -12.47 -1.44
N LEU A 57 -12.90 -11.17 -1.20
CA LEU A 57 -14.13 -10.52 -0.75
C LEU A 57 -14.93 -10.10 -1.98
N LEU A 58 -16.18 -10.54 -2.07
CA LEU A 58 -17.10 -10.19 -3.14
C LEU A 58 -18.15 -9.21 -2.62
N PRO A 59 -18.66 -8.28 -3.45
CA PRO A 59 -19.86 -7.49 -3.13
C PRO A 59 -21.02 -8.41 -2.77
N GLY A 60 -21.97 -7.94 -1.95
CA GLY A 60 -23.06 -8.75 -1.41
C GLY A 60 -23.95 -9.45 -2.45
N ASN A 61 -23.99 -8.93 -3.68
CA ASN A 61 -24.67 -9.59 -4.81
C ASN A 61 -23.84 -10.72 -5.46
N GLY A 62 -22.60 -10.91 -5.05
CA GLY A 62 -21.68 -11.93 -5.58
C GLY A 62 -21.14 -11.70 -7.00
N HIS A 63 -21.49 -10.58 -7.65
CA HIS A 63 -21.14 -10.28 -9.05
C HIS A 63 -20.30 -8.99 -9.15
N PRO A 64 -18.98 -9.06 -9.06
CA PRO A 64 -18.13 -7.87 -9.14
C PRO A 64 -18.01 -7.36 -10.59
N ALA A 65 -17.95 -6.03 -10.74
CA ALA A 65 -17.60 -5.37 -11.99
C ALA A 65 -16.08 -5.41 -12.24
N ALA A 66 -15.30 -5.42 -11.15
CA ALA A 66 -13.84 -5.51 -11.19
C ALA A 66 -13.31 -6.25 -9.94
N VAL A 67 -12.06 -6.69 -9.99
CA VAL A 67 -11.32 -7.25 -8.85
C VAL A 67 -10.03 -6.47 -8.64
N ALA A 68 -9.86 -5.91 -7.45
CA ALA A 68 -8.62 -5.29 -7.00
C ALA A 68 -7.75 -6.34 -6.29
N VAL A 69 -6.57 -6.61 -6.85
CA VAL A 69 -5.53 -7.46 -6.25
C VAL A 69 -4.64 -6.58 -5.38
N ILE A 70 -4.64 -6.81 -4.07
CA ILE A 70 -3.99 -5.93 -3.10
C ILE A 70 -2.50 -6.25 -2.99
N ILE A 71 -1.66 -5.24 -3.19
CA ILE A 71 -0.21 -5.33 -3.03
C ILE A 71 0.20 -4.54 -1.78
N HIS A 72 0.65 -5.26 -0.77
CA HIS A 72 1.00 -4.69 0.53
C HIS A 72 2.21 -3.75 0.49
N GLY A 73 2.23 -2.81 1.41
CA GLY A 73 3.38 -1.99 1.77
C GLY A 73 4.50 -2.78 2.48
N ASP A 74 5.38 -2.09 3.21
CA ASP A 74 6.42 -2.72 4.04
C ASP A 74 5.81 -3.35 5.31
N GLY A 75 6.58 -4.22 5.96
CA GLY A 75 6.18 -4.85 7.23
C GLY A 75 5.52 -6.22 7.08
N PRO A 76 5.31 -6.90 8.22
CA PRO A 76 4.71 -8.24 8.31
C PRO A 76 3.18 -8.15 8.23
N GLN A 77 2.64 -7.87 7.05
CA GLN A 77 1.22 -7.61 6.87
C GLN A 77 0.44 -8.90 6.58
N ASP A 78 -0.65 -9.09 7.31
CA ASP A 78 -1.70 -10.01 6.96
C ASP A 78 -2.58 -9.42 5.84
N ARG A 79 -3.53 -10.20 5.34
CA ARG A 79 -4.44 -9.82 4.25
C ARG A 79 -5.27 -8.57 4.49
N TYR A 80 -5.43 -8.16 5.75
CA TYR A 80 -6.20 -6.98 6.16
C TYR A 80 -5.33 -5.84 6.68
N SER A 81 -3.99 -6.04 6.74
CA SER A 81 -3.06 -5.08 7.36
C SER A 81 -3.49 -4.68 8.77
N ASP A 82 -3.74 -5.69 9.63
CA ASP A 82 -4.25 -5.51 11.00
C ASP A 82 -5.53 -4.65 11.03
N ASN A 83 -6.47 -4.95 10.13
CA ASN A 83 -7.73 -4.24 9.85
C ASN A 83 -7.57 -2.84 9.21
N GLY A 84 -6.35 -2.34 9.01
CA GLY A 84 -6.13 -1.01 8.44
C GLY A 84 -6.67 -0.83 7.01
N TYR A 85 -6.89 -1.93 6.27
CA TYR A 85 -7.47 -1.88 4.93
C TYR A 85 -9.01 -1.97 4.92
N ASN A 86 -9.66 -2.36 6.01
CA ASN A 86 -11.08 -2.68 6.02
C ASN A 86 -11.97 -1.53 5.54
N PRO A 87 -11.77 -0.26 5.94
CA PRO A 87 -12.59 0.85 5.42
C PRO A 87 -12.47 1.04 3.91
N LEU A 88 -11.25 0.87 3.36
CA LEU A 88 -11.05 0.91 1.91
C LEU A 88 -11.72 -0.28 1.22
N PHE A 89 -11.60 -1.48 1.79
CA PHE A 89 -12.23 -2.67 1.22
C PHE A 89 -13.75 -2.53 1.19
N ASN A 90 -14.37 -2.02 2.25
CA ASN A 90 -15.80 -1.73 2.27
C ASN A 90 -16.19 -0.71 1.19
N THR A 91 -15.42 0.38 1.05
CA THR A 91 -15.64 1.36 -0.02
C THR A 91 -15.58 0.74 -1.43
N LEU A 92 -14.63 -0.17 -1.67
CA LEU A 92 -14.52 -0.88 -2.95
C LEU A 92 -15.68 -1.85 -3.17
N LEU A 93 -16.06 -2.61 -2.14
CA LEU A 93 -17.19 -3.55 -2.19
C LEU A 93 -18.50 -2.84 -2.46
N ASP A 94 -18.75 -1.69 -1.84
CA ASP A 94 -19.92 -0.85 -2.07
C ASP A 94 -19.96 -0.30 -3.50
N ALA A 95 -18.79 -0.05 -4.09
CA ALA A 95 -18.66 0.33 -5.50
C ALA A 95 -18.78 -0.86 -6.47
N GLY A 96 -19.06 -2.08 -5.98
CA GLY A 96 -19.16 -3.28 -6.79
C GLY A 96 -17.82 -3.86 -7.22
N ILE A 97 -16.72 -3.50 -6.53
CA ILE A 97 -15.36 -3.98 -6.80
C ILE A 97 -15.02 -5.03 -5.76
N ALA A 98 -14.72 -6.25 -6.19
CA ALA A 98 -14.20 -7.29 -5.32
C ALA A 98 -12.73 -7.00 -4.94
N VAL A 99 -12.31 -7.53 -3.80
CA VAL A 99 -10.95 -7.37 -3.29
C VAL A 99 -10.32 -8.73 -3.05
N PHE A 100 -9.16 -8.99 -3.62
CA PHE A 100 -8.35 -10.14 -3.28
C PHE A 100 -7.08 -9.70 -2.56
N SER A 101 -6.92 -10.15 -1.34
CA SER A 101 -5.76 -9.88 -0.50
C SER A 101 -5.27 -11.17 0.17
N TRP A 102 -3.95 -11.29 0.37
CA TRP A 102 -3.34 -12.48 0.99
C TRP A 102 -2.35 -12.11 2.09
N ASP A 103 -2.11 -13.03 3.00
CA ASP A 103 -1.07 -12.89 4.01
C ASP A 103 0.31 -12.94 3.34
N LYS A 104 1.19 -11.99 3.65
CA LYS A 104 2.57 -12.02 3.12
C LYS A 104 3.27 -13.32 3.49
N ALA A 105 4.27 -13.69 2.74
CA ALA A 105 5.05 -14.90 3.00
C ALA A 105 5.52 -14.99 4.47
N GLY A 106 5.16 -16.08 5.16
CA GLY A 106 5.46 -16.31 6.58
C GLY A 106 4.51 -15.62 7.56
N ILE A 107 3.45 -14.96 7.09
CA ILE A 107 2.42 -14.32 7.92
C ILE A 107 1.13 -15.15 7.84
N GLY A 108 0.38 -15.19 8.93
CA GLY A 108 -0.91 -15.89 9.00
C GLY A 108 -0.82 -17.32 8.52
N ASN A 109 -1.53 -17.66 7.45
CA ASN A 109 -1.57 -18.99 6.86
C ASN A 109 -0.65 -19.17 5.65
N SER A 110 0.15 -18.18 5.29
CA SER A 110 1.10 -18.23 4.19
C SER A 110 2.44 -18.81 4.60
N GLN A 111 3.03 -19.64 3.72
CA GLN A 111 4.36 -20.19 3.91
C GLN A 111 5.45 -19.19 3.51
N GLY A 112 6.69 -19.44 3.92
CA GLY A 112 7.86 -18.65 3.53
C GLY A 112 8.29 -17.62 4.57
N ASN A 113 9.00 -16.59 4.12
CA ASN A 113 9.44 -15.45 4.91
C ASN A 113 9.53 -14.21 4.01
N TRP A 114 8.71 -13.19 4.27
CA TRP A 114 8.67 -11.96 3.46
C TRP A 114 10.00 -11.17 3.49
N LEU A 115 10.80 -11.32 4.54
CA LEU A 115 12.13 -10.70 4.62
C LEU A 115 13.16 -11.37 3.69
N HIS A 116 12.87 -12.56 3.17
CA HIS A 116 13.72 -13.22 2.18
C HIS A 116 13.31 -12.92 0.73
N GLN A 117 12.31 -12.06 0.52
CA GLN A 117 11.84 -11.68 -0.82
C GLN A 117 12.49 -10.39 -1.32
N SER A 118 12.87 -10.39 -2.60
CA SER A 118 13.13 -9.16 -3.35
C SER A 118 11.82 -8.53 -3.83
N MET A 119 11.87 -7.29 -4.37
CA MET A 119 10.72 -6.67 -5.02
C MET A 119 10.30 -7.44 -6.28
N ASP A 120 11.25 -8.06 -6.98
CA ASP A 120 10.97 -8.92 -8.13
C ASP A 120 10.27 -10.20 -7.71
N ASP A 121 10.69 -10.85 -6.60
CA ASP A 121 10.00 -12.02 -6.03
C ASP A 121 8.55 -11.68 -5.67
N ARG A 122 8.30 -10.50 -5.12
CA ARG A 122 6.96 -10.02 -4.81
C ARG A 122 6.16 -9.66 -6.07
N ALA A 123 6.82 -9.23 -7.13
CA ALA A 123 6.15 -9.00 -8.42
C ALA A 123 5.68 -10.33 -9.05
N GLU A 124 6.50 -11.39 -8.99
CA GLU A 124 6.10 -12.73 -9.41
C GLU A 124 4.91 -13.26 -8.58
N GLU A 125 4.91 -13.00 -7.26
CA GLU A 125 3.80 -13.33 -6.37
C GLU A 125 2.51 -12.61 -6.78
N ALA A 126 2.60 -11.32 -7.11
CA ALA A 126 1.47 -10.53 -7.62
C ALA A 126 0.95 -11.05 -8.97
N VAL A 127 1.85 -11.45 -9.88
CA VAL A 127 1.49 -12.09 -11.16
C VAL A 127 0.77 -13.42 -10.95
N ALA A 128 1.23 -14.26 -10.01
CA ALA A 128 0.58 -15.52 -9.68
C ALA A 128 -0.84 -15.29 -9.12
N ALA A 129 -1.02 -14.30 -8.25
CA ALA A 129 -2.33 -13.91 -7.73
C ALA A 129 -3.28 -13.41 -8.82
N LEU A 130 -2.78 -12.56 -9.73
CA LEU A 130 -3.56 -12.07 -10.88
C LEU A 130 -3.99 -13.23 -11.79
N THR A 131 -3.08 -14.15 -12.10
CA THR A 131 -3.33 -15.32 -12.94
C THR A 131 -4.40 -16.23 -12.34
N LEU A 132 -4.36 -16.46 -11.03
CA LEU A 132 -5.42 -17.20 -10.33
C LEU A 132 -6.79 -16.56 -10.59
N LEU A 133 -6.91 -15.26 -10.42
CA LEU A 133 -8.18 -14.55 -10.60
C LEU A 133 -8.62 -14.51 -12.05
N GLN A 134 -7.71 -14.30 -13.00
CA GLN A 134 -8.01 -14.38 -14.42
C GLN A 134 -8.58 -15.76 -14.80
N SER A 135 -8.06 -16.83 -14.22
CA SER A 135 -8.58 -18.17 -14.41
C SER A 135 -9.98 -18.36 -13.83
N LEU A 136 -10.26 -17.78 -12.63
CA LEU A 136 -11.58 -17.84 -12.02
C LEU A 136 -12.64 -17.09 -12.82
N TYR A 137 -12.27 -16.00 -13.47
CA TYR A 137 -13.17 -15.12 -14.22
C TYR A 137 -13.03 -15.26 -15.75
N GLN A 138 -12.36 -16.29 -16.27
CA GLN A 138 -12.06 -16.45 -17.69
C GLN A 138 -13.27 -16.36 -18.64
N ASN A 139 -14.48 -16.64 -18.16
CA ASN A 139 -15.73 -16.60 -18.92
C ASN A 139 -16.64 -15.42 -18.51
N THR A 140 -16.13 -14.46 -17.76
CA THR A 140 -16.90 -13.35 -17.21
C THR A 140 -16.21 -12.03 -17.55
N PRO A 141 -16.90 -10.99 -18.00
CA PRO A 141 -16.29 -9.70 -18.36
C PRO A 141 -15.96 -8.87 -17.12
N VAL A 142 -15.08 -9.38 -16.23
CA VAL A 142 -14.62 -8.73 -15.03
C VAL A 142 -13.22 -8.15 -15.27
N GLN A 143 -13.02 -6.89 -14.94
CA GLN A 143 -11.70 -6.25 -15.01
C GLN A 143 -10.87 -6.62 -13.78
N ILE A 144 -9.62 -7.03 -13.97
CA ILE A 144 -8.74 -7.46 -12.88
C ILE A 144 -7.45 -6.64 -12.92
N GLY A 145 -7.11 -6.02 -11.79
CA GLY A 145 -5.94 -5.16 -11.72
C GLY A 145 -5.37 -5.05 -10.32
N PHE A 146 -4.24 -4.36 -10.20
CA PHE A 146 -3.53 -4.16 -8.96
C PHE A 146 -3.96 -2.89 -8.23
N LEU A 147 -3.99 -2.94 -6.90
CA LEU A 147 -4.06 -1.79 -6.02
C LEU A 147 -3.04 -2.00 -4.89
N GLY A 148 -2.17 -1.03 -4.66
CA GLY A 148 -1.17 -1.24 -3.63
C GLY A 148 -0.59 0.05 -3.06
N PHE A 149 0.13 -0.12 -1.94
CA PHE A 149 0.58 0.96 -1.08
C PHE A 149 2.10 0.97 -0.93
N SER A 150 2.68 2.17 -0.82
CA SER A 150 4.07 2.37 -0.40
C SER A 150 5.06 1.48 -1.18
N GLN A 151 5.54 0.40 -0.61
CA GLN A 151 6.45 -0.58 -1.23
C GLN A 151 5.90 -1.20 -2.54
N ALA A 152 4.58 -1.17 -2.74
CA ALA A 152 3.95 -1.58 -3.99
C ALA A 152 4.38 -0.73 -5.20
N GLY A 153 4.98 0.45 -4.96
CA GLY A 153 5.58 1.29 -5.99
C GLY A 153 6.71 0.63 -6.79
N TRP A 154 7.39 -0.38 -6.21
CA TRP A 154 8.36 -1.22 -6.93
C TRP A 154 7.71 -2.48 -7.52
N VAL A 155 6.77 -3.05 -6.79
CA VAL A 155 6.15 -4.35 -7.12
C VAL A 155 5.18 -4.24 -8.29
N ILE A 156 4.23 -3.28 -8.24
CA ILE A 156 3.18 -3.16 -9.26
C ILE A 156 3.74 -2.87 -10.66
N PRO A 157 4.68 -1.93 -10.87
CA PRO A 157 5.25 -1.74 -12.20
C PRO A 157 5.90 -2.99 -12.77
N ALA A 158 6.69 -3.71 -11.96
CA ALA A 158 7.35 -4.95 -12.38
C ALA A 158 6.33 -6.06 -12.71
N ALA A 159 5.28 -6.22 -11.88
CA ALA A 159 4.21 -7.18 -12.12
C ALA A 159 3.37 -6.81 -13.36
N ALA A 160 3.02 -5.52 -13.52
CA ALA A 160 2.21 -5.04 -14.64
C ALA A 160 2.95 -5.17 -15.99
N ALA A 161 4.27 -4.99 -16.01
CA ALA A 161 5.08 -5.21 -17.20
C ALA A 161 5.05 -6.68 -17.66
N GLN A 162 4.88 -7.63 -16.73
CA GLN A 162 4.88 -9.08 -17.02
C GLN A 162 3.49 -9.65 -17.29
N SER A 163 2.41 -9.07 -16.76
CA SER A 163 1.09 -9.71 -16.70
C SER A 163 -0.04 -8.91 -17.33
N GLN A 164 0.19 -7.66 -17.69
CA GLN A 164 -0.75 -6.76 -18.35
C GLN A 164 -2.15 -6.70 -17.68
N PRO A 165 -2.25 -6.23 -16.44
CA PRO A 165 -3.53 -6.05 -15.75
C PRO A 165 -4.40 -5.00 -16.44
N ASP A 166 -5.73 -5.05 -16.26
CA ASP A 166 -6.64 -4.05 -16.83
C ASP A 166 -6.43 -2.65 -16.22
N PHE A 167 -6.00 -2.61 -14.94
CA PHE A 167 -5.67 -1.37 -14.24
C PHE A 167 -4.58 -1.58 -13.19
N SER A 168 -3.92 -0.49 -12.81
CA SER A 168 -2.97 -0.43 -11.70
C SER A 168 -3.22 0.84 -10.89
N VAL A 169 -3.41 0.69 -9.59
CA VAL A 169 -3.55 1.80 -8.63
C VAL A 169 -2.38 1.75 -7.65
N ILE A 170 -1.61 2.83 -7.57
CA ILE A 170 -0.44 2.93 -6.70
C ILE A 170 -0.63 4.11 -5.77
N ILE A 171 -0.60 3.88 -4.47
CA ILE A 171 -0.83 4.88 -3.43
C ILE A 171 0.46 5.05 -2.61
N GLY A 172 1.02 6.25 -2.59
CA GLY A 172 2.24 6.57 -1.85
C GLY A 172 3.47 5.77 -2.30
N GLY A 173 3.52 5.31 -3.55
CA GLY A 173 4.59 4.44 -4.05
C GLY A 173 5.89 5.20 -4.32
N ALA A 174 7.03 4.67 -3.84
CA ALA A 174 8.35 5.13 -4.22
C ALA A 174 8.82 4.47 -5.52
N VAL A 175 9.63 5.21 -6.32
CA VAL A 175 10.20 4.70 -7.57
C VAL A 175 11.57 4.09 -7.37
N ASN A 176 12.42 4.74 -6.56
CA ASN A 176 13.79 4.31 -6.32
C ASN A 176 14.07 4.20 -4.82
N TRP A 177 14.62 3.06 -4.37
CA TRP A 177 14.87 2.77 -2.96
C TRP A 177 15.84 3.77 -2.31
N ARG A 178 16.93 4.09 -2.99
CA ARG A 178 17.98 4.98 -2.46
C ARG A 178 17.45 6.40 -2.30
N ASP A 179 16.73 6.89 -3.30
CA ASP A 179 16.13 8.23 -3.26
C ASP A 179 15.08 8.34 -2.15
N GLN A 180 14.25 7.31 -1.99
CA GLN A 180 13.26 7.26 -0.91
C GLN A 180 13.94 7.25 0.47
N GLY A 181 15.01 6.47 0.63
CA GLY A 181 15.78 6.45 1.88
C GLY A 181 16.41 7.81 2.20
N GLN A 182 16.96 8.51 1.21
CA GLN A 182 17.50 9.86 1.38
C GLN A 182 16.43 10.89 1.77
N PHE A 183 15.27 10.85 1.12
CA PHE A 183 14.15 11.73 1.47
C PHE A 183 13.72 11.53 2.91
N TYR A 184 13.42 10.28 3.29
CA TYR A 184 12.99 9.91 4.63
C TYR A 184 13.99 10.32 5.70
N GLN A 185 15.27 10.05 5.48
CA GLN A 185 16.33 10.39 6.44
C GLN A 185 16.59 11.90 6.50
N GLY A 186 16.50 12.58 5.37
CA GLY A 186 16.64 14.04 5.31
C GLY A 186 15.59 14.77 6.13
N LEU A 187 14.33 14.31 6.08
CA LEU A 187 13.25 14.84 6.92
C LEU A 187 13.52 14.61 8.42
N ARG A 188 14.03 13.44 8.79
CA ARG A 188 14.39 13.14 10.19
C ARG A 188 15.51 14.04 10.71
N TYR A 189 16.53 14.30 9.89
CA TYR A 189 17.57 15.26 10.25
C TYR A 189 17.05 16.68 10.39
N ALA A 190 16.15 17.11 9.51
CA ALA A 190 15.51 18.41 9.62
C ALA A 190 14.66 18.53 10.91
N GLN A 191 13.92 17.49 11.29
CA GLN A 191 13.19 17.43 12.55
C GLN A 191 14.12 17.48 13.79
N GLN A 192 15.36 16.99 13.67
CA GLN A 192 16.39 17.09 14.70
C GLN A 192 17.08 18.46 14.75
N GLY A 193 16.66 19.42 13.91
CA GLY A 193 17.19 20.78 13.86
C GLY A 193 18.55 20.90 13.15
N LYS A 194 18.96 19.90 12.33
CA LYS A 194 20.18 20.00 11.54
C LYS A 194 20.06 21.06 10.46
N SER A 195 21.17 21.78 10.18
CA SER A 195 21.19 22.75 9.09
C SER A 195 21.10 22.05 7.70
N PRO A 196 20.61 22.73 6.66
CA PRO A 196 20.59 22.15 5.31
C PRO A 196 21.95 21.69 4.81
N GLY A 197 23.05 22.39 5.22
CA GLY A 197 24.42 22.01 4.90
C GLY A 197 24.84 20.71 5.58
N ASP A 198 24.54 20.57 6.88
CA ASP A 198 24.82 19.35 7.64
C ASP A 198 24.00 18.17 7.11
N ILE A 199 22.71 18.38 6.79
CA ILE A 199 21.84 17.35 6.21
C ILE A 199 22.46 16.80 4.94
N LYS A 200 22.89 17.67 4.02
CA LYS A 200 23.51 17.25 2.77
C LYS A 200 24.77 16.40 3.00
N GLN A 201 25.61 16.79 3.95
CA GLN A 201 26.84 16.03 4.28
C GLN A 201 26.53 14.68 4.91
N LEU A 202 25.59 14.64 5.86
CA LEU A 202 25.14 13.41 6.52
C LEU A 202 24.54 12.42 5.53
N LEU A 203 23.64 12.88 4.67
CA LEU A 203 23.03 12.03 3.64
C LEU A 203 24.06 11.49 2.65
N ALA A 204 25.04 12.30 2.25
CA ALA A 204 26.11 11.84 1.36
C ALA A 204 26.99 10.77 2.04
N ALA A 205 27.33 10.96 3.33
CA ALA A 205 28.11 10.00 4.09
C ALA A 205 27.34 8.67 4.29
N GLU A 206 26.05 8.73 4.66
CA GLU A 206 25.21 7.53 4.80
C GLU A 206 25.03 6.80 3.47
N GLN A 207 24.84 7.54 2.38
CA GLN A 207 24.73 6.94 1.05
C GLN A 207 26.02 6.20 0.67
N ALA A 208 27.19 6.81 0.91
CA ALA A 208 28.47 6.18 0.63
C ALA A 208 28.68 4.91 1.49
N GLU A 209 28.31 4.95 2.76
CA GLU A 209 28.38 3.80 3.65
C GLU A 209 27.41 2.69 3.23
N ASN A 210 26.17 3.03 2.92
CA ASN A 210 25.19 2.07 2.44
C ASN A 210 25.63 1.46 1.09
N ASP A 211 26.19 2.24 0.17
CA ASP A 211 26.73 1.73 -1.11
C ASP A 211 27.90 0.78 -0.88
N ARG A 212 28.76 1.07 0.14
CA ARG A 212 29.88 0.21 0.52
C ARG A 212 29.41 -1.14 1.05
N ILE A 213 28.25 -1.20 1.71
CA ILE A 213 27.71 -2.43 2.29
C ILE A 213 26.75 -3.12 1.31
N PHE A 214 25.75 -2.41 0.81
CA PHE A 214 24.59 -2.97 0.08
C PHE A 214 24.66 -2.76 -1.44
N GLY A 215 25.57 -1.90 -1.93
CA GLY A 215 25.72 -1.61 -3.35
C GLY A 215 26.08 -2.86 -4.17
N ARG A 216 26.08 -2.73 -5.49
CA ARG A 216 26.37 -3.84 -6.43
C ARG A 216 27.63 -4.62 -6.05
N ASN A 217 28.71 -3.91 -5.72
CA ASN A 217 30.01 -4.46 -5.30
C ASN A 217 30.24 -4.31 -3.80
N GLY A 218 29.19 -4.12 -3.02
CA GLY A 218 29.27 -3.94 -1.57
C GLY A 218 29.69 -5.22 -0.86
N SER A 219 30.17 -5.06 0.38
CA SER A 219 30.70 -6.17 1.20
C SER A 219 29.64 -7.22 1.54
N LYS A 220 28.38 -6.80 1.70
CA LYS A 220 27.25 -7.62 2.16
C LYS A 220 27.55 -8.39 3.45
N ASP A 221 28.38 -7.77 4.31
CA ASP A 221 28.77 -8.32 5.59
C ASP A 221 27.81 -7.84 6.69
N PRO A 222 27.00 -8.73 7.29
CA PRO A 222 26.03 -8.36 8.33
C PRO A 222 26.70 -7.82 9.60
N ALA A 223 27.97 -8.13 9.87
CA ALA A 223 28.69 -7.60 11.02
C ALA A 223 28.83 -6.06 10.98
N GLN A 224 28.71 -5.44 9.79
CA GLN A 224 28.76 -3.99 9.61
C GLN A 224 27.44 -3.28 9.91
N ARG A 225 26.36 -4.03 10.17
CA ARG A 225 25.00 -3.53 10.46
C ARG A 225 24.38 -4.29 11.64
N SER A 226 25.07 -4.23 12.78
CA SER A 226 24.60 -4.84 14.03
C SER A 226 23.29 -4.26 14.58
N ASP A 227 22.84 -3.16 14.01
CA ASP A 227 21.53 -2.53 14.25
C ASP A 227 20.37 -3.26 13.54
N MET A 228 20.65 -4.23 12.66
CA MET A 228 19.66 -5.01 11.92
C MET A 228 19.66 -6.47 12.37
N THR A 229 18.48 -7.09 12.35
CA THR A 229 18.39 -8.56 12.41
C THR A 229 18.96 -9.19 11.14
N PRO A 230 19.45 -10.44 11.15
CA PRO A 230 19.97 -11.11 9.96
C PRO A 230 18.97 -11.10 8.78
N ASP A 231 17.70 -11.40 9.02
CA ASP A 231 16.67 -11.41 7.98
C ASP A 231 16.42 -9.99 7.41
N ARG A 232 16.41 -8.98 8.28
CA ARG A 232 16.26 -7.59 7.81
C ARG A 232 17.47 -7.13 6.99
N PHE A 233 18.67 -7.54 7.37
CA PHE A 233 19.87 -7.29 6.60
C PHE A 233 19.79 -7.95 5.21
N GLU A 234 19.39 -9.22 5.13
CA GLU A 234 19.19 -9.92 3.87
C GLU A 234 18.16 -9.21 2.98
N PHE A 235 17.04 -8.80 3.57
CA PHE A 235 16.00 -8.02 2.87
C PHE A 235 16.58 -6.73 2.26
N VAL A 236 17.39 -5.98 3.01
CA VAL A 236 18.01 -4.76 2.49
C VAL A 236 19.03 -5.08 1.39
N VAL A 237 19.85 -6.13 1.55
CA VAL A 237 20.79 -6.58 0.51
C VAL A 237 20.09 -6.85 -0.82
N LYS A 238 18.94 -7.53 -0.77
CA LYS A 238 18.15 -7.87 -1.98
C LYS A 238 17.49 -6.66 -2.62
N ASN A 239 17.10 -5.65 -1.82
CA ASN A 239 16.24 -4.58 -2.27
C ASN A 239 16.88 -3.20 -2.38
N TYR A 240 18.10 -3.02 -1.88
CA TYR A 240 18.78 -1.72 -1.84
C TYR A 240 18.91 -1.02 -3.20
N LEU A 241 18.97 -1.79 -4.28
CA LEU A 241 19.06 -1.29 -5.65
C LEU A 241 17.73 -1.32 -6.40
N SER A 242 16.61 -1.55 -5.70
CA SER A 242 15.29 -1.57 -6.34
C SER A 242 14.95 -0.22 -6.97
N ASP A 243 14.62 -0.26 -8.26
CA ASP A 243 14.25 0.90 -9.07
C ASP A 243 13.15 0.52 -10.07
N ALA A 244 12.00 1.13 -9.93
CA ALA A 244 10.86 0.89 -10.82
C ALA A 244 10.95 1.68 -12.14
N THR A 245 11.93 2.58 -12.30
CA THR A 245 12.07 3.42 -13.50
C THR A 245 12.01 2.63 -14.81
N PRO A 246 12.67 1.47 -14.96
CA PRO A 246 12.60 0.69 -16.21
C PRO A 246 11.24 0.02 -16.46
N ALA A 247 10.50 -0.31 -15.41
CA ALA A 247 9.24 -1.05 -15.52
C ALA A 247 8.02 -0.12 -15.73
N ILE A 248 8.04 1.08 -15.15
CA ILE A 248 6.92 2.04 -15.24
C ILE A 248 6.47 2.29 -16.70
N PRO A 249 7.35 2.57 -17.69
CA PRO A 249 6.92 2.80 -19.08
C PRO A 249 6.26 1.58 -19.74
N GLN A 250 6.42 0.39 -19.16
CA GLN A 250 5.84 -0.86 -19.68
C GLN A 250 4.43 -1.14 -19.14
N MET A 251 3.91 -0.31 -18.24
CA MET A 251 2.55 -0.43 -17.72
C MET A 251 1.52 -0.01 -18.79
N ASN A 252 0.77 -0.99 -19.32
CA ASN A 252 -0.08 -0.79 -20.51
C ASN A 252 -1.56 -0.50 -20.16
N GLY A 253 -2.06 -0.86 -19.02
CA GLY A 253 -3.45 -0.66 -18.60
C GLY A 253 -3.78 0.78 -18.19
N ARG A 254 -4.91 0.95 -17.53
CA ARG A 254 -5.21 2.22 -16.82
C ARG A 254 -4.29 2.35 -15.62
N VAL A 255 -3.67 3.51 -15.44
CA VAL A 255 -2.80 3.77 -14.30
C VAL A 255 -3.33 4.95 -13.49
N LEU A 256 -3.56 4.72 -12.21
CA LEU A 256 -3.82 5.77 -11.22
C LEU A 256 -2.69 5.75 -10.20
N ALA A 257 -1.91 6.83 -10.15
CA ALA A 257 -0.84 6.98 -9.18
C ALA A 257 -1.16 8.18 -8.27
N VAL A 258 -1.14 7.94 -6.95
CA VAL A 258 -1.66 8.88 -5.94
C VAL A 258 -0.63 9.08 -4.83
N TRP A 259 -0.46 10.33 -4.39
CA TRP A 259 0.37 10.69 -3.23
C TRP A 259 -0.32 11.72 -2.35
N GLY A 260 0.04 11.75 -1.09
CA GLY A 260 -0.24 12.86 -0.20
C GLY A 260 0.90 13.88 -0.24
N ALA A 261 0.60 15.18 -0.30
CA ALA A 261 1.64 16.22 -0.32
C ALA A 261 2.38 16.34 1.02
N GLU A 262 1.76 15.86 2.11
CA GLU A 262 2.33 15.85 3.46
C GLU A 262 2.96 14.48 3.84
N ASP A 263 3.22 13.65 2.84
CA ASP A 263 3.85 12.35 3.04
C ASP A 263 5.29 12.53 3.56
N LEU A 264 5.57 11.97 4.74
CA LEU A 264 6.87 12.02 5.40
C LEU A 264 7.75 10.79 5.10
N ASN A 265 7.22 9.81 4.37
CA ASN A 265 7.95 8.59 4.01
C ASN A 265 8.42 8.61 2.56
N VAL A 266 7.61 9.15 1.65
CA VAL A 266 7.88 9.14 0.21
C VAL A 266 7.73 10.55 -0.37
N ASP A 267 8.73 11.01 -1.13
CA ASP A 267 8.68 12.32 -1.79
C ASP A 267 7.57 12.34 -2.87
N ALA A 268 6.42 12.87 -2.50
CA ALA A 268 5.25 12.99 -3.37
C ALA A 268 5.57 13.75 -4.66
N ARG A 269 6.31 14.86 -4.55
CA ARG A 269 6.67 15.70 -5.70
C ARG A 269 7.59 14.99 -6.67
N GLN A 270 8.65 14.39 -6.17
CA GLN A 270 9.63 13.70 -7.01
C GLN A 270 8.99 12.51 -7.73
N ASN A 271 8.24 11.67 -6.98
CA ASN A 271 7.66 10.44 -7.54
C ASN A 271 6.49 10.73 -8.49
N SER A 272 5.61 11.70 -8.19
CA SER A 272 4.54 12.09 -9.09
C SER A 272 5.07 12.64 -10.42
N CYS A 273 6.11 13.50 -10.39
CA CYS A 273 6.77 13.99 -11.60
C CYS A 273 7.40 12.85 -12.42
N ARG A 274 8.02 11.86 -11.76
CA ARG A 274 8.58 10.68 -12.46
C ARG A 274 7.49 9.87 -13.16
N TYR A 275 6.38 9.57 -12.49
CA TYR A 275 5.25 8.86 -13.08
C TYR A 275 4.65 9.62 -14.26
N GLN A 276 4.43 10.94 -14.14
CA GLN A 276 3.95 11.78 -15.24
C GLN A 276 4.88 11.73 -16.46
N SER A 277 6.19 11.81 -16.22
CA SER A 277 7.20 11.78 -17.28
C SER A 277 7.30 10.43 -17.96
N LEU A 278 7.35 9.34 -17.17
CA LEU A 278 7.56 7.98 -17.66
C LEU A 278 6.33 7.39 -18.37
N LEU A 279 5.12 7.85 -17.98
CA LEU A 279 3.84 7.41 -18.57
C LEU A 279 3.20 8.45 -19.49
N LYS A 280 3.95 9.46 -19.94
CA LYS A 280 3.43 10.55 -20.79
C LYS A 280 2.73 10.05 -22.07
N ASP A 281 3.14 8.90 -22.58
CA ASP A 281 2.62 8.29 -23.80
C ASP A 281 1.45 7.31 -23.55
N ASN A 282 1.09 7.06 -22.28
CA ASN A 282 -0.10 6.30 -21.90
C ASN A 282 -1.27 7.24 -21.55
N PRO A 283 -2.23 7.45 -22.49
CA PRO A 283 -3.34 8.41 -22.31
C PRO A 283 -4.33 7.99 -21.22
N LYS A 284 -4.21 6.77 -20.69
CA LYS A 284 -5.05 6.23 -19.62
C LYS A 284 -4.42 6.42 -18.24
N THR A 285 -3.35 7.21 -18.15
CA THR A 285 -2.67 7.51 -16.89
C THR A 285 -3.29 8.73 -16.21
N LYS A 286 -3.50 8.63 -14.89
CA LYS A 286 -3.84 9.75 -14.03
C LYS A 286 -2.89 9.79 -12.84
N VAL A 287 -2.28 10.95 -12.59
CA VAL A 287 -1.40 11.20 -11.46
C VAL A 287 -2.03 12.28 -10.58
N ILE A 288 -2.21 12.02 -9.30
CA ILE A 288 -2.86 12.92 -8.35
C ILE A 288 -1.97 13.09 -7.12
N VAL A 289 -1.85 14.34 -6.67
CA VAL A 289 -1.26 14.66 -5.37
C VAL A 289 -2.32 15.39 -4.54
N PHE A 290 -2.70 14.81 -3.42
CA PHE A 290 -3.67 15.40 -2.49
C PHE A 290 -2.95 16.35 -1.53
N PRO A 291 -3.35 17.63 -1.45
CA PRO A 291 -2.58 18.67 -0.75
C PRO A 291 -2.53 18.48 0.78
N GLN A 292 -3.50 17.81 1.38
CA GLN A 292 -3.64 17.64 2.83
C GLN A 292 -3.69 16.16 3.25
N ALA A 293 -2.93 15.33 2.58
CA ALA A 293 -2.84 13.91 2.88
C ALA A 293 -1.39 13.51 3.20
N GLY A 294 -1.24 12.59 4.16
CA GLY A 294 0.02 11.93 4.51
C GLY A 294 0.24 10.65 3.70
N HIS A 295 1.02 9.74 4.29
CA HIS A 295 1.36 8.44 3.70
C HIS A 295 0.24 7.44 3.83
#